data_9d66063453c47950c44d94e56187bbf2
#
_entry.id   9d66063453c47950c44d94e56187bbf2
#
_cell.length_a   1.000
_cell.length_b   1.000
_cell.length_c   1.000
_cell.angle_alpha   90.00
_cell.angle_beta   90.00
_cell.angle_gamma   90.00
#
_symmetry.space_group_name_H-M   'P 1'
#
loop_
_entity.id
_entity.type
_entity.pdbx_description
1 polymer ?
#
loop_
_entity_poly.entity_id
_entity_poly.type
_entity_poly.pdbx_seq_one_letter_code
_entity_poly.pdbx_strand_id
1 'polypeptide(L)'
;MPEVKPSDIQTFASIKVVGVGGAGGSAVNRMKDAGLSGVHFIAMNTDAQALHNSKADIKIHLGHSTTGGLGAGADPHVGEAAANESRDEIKDALQGADMVFVTIGAGGGTGSGAGYVVAEVARELGILVVGVATKPFSFEGEKRRQNADWAISQLRRHVDTLITIPNDRLLQTIDRRTPLLETFKIADDVLRQGVQGISELITEHGLINLDFADVKAIMSNAGSALMGIGRASGDNRASQAAQQAIESPLIEVSIDGAKGVLFNVTGGYDMSMSEIQEAAEIITSAVSPDANIIFGATLKPELEDELIITVIATGFDSAYFQETETEEVEATNTPLNDRMTEEVVSHVDMNLDHTESAAIFNEESTENMWSQPAEQEEDESDTPAFLRRRKKRNKKTEE
;
A
#
# COMPACT_ATOMS: atom_id res chain seq x y z
N MET A 1 -50.68 -1.32 -13.46
CA MET A 1 -49.29 -1.54 -13.08
C MET A 1 -48.78 -0.27 -12.46
N PRO A 2 -48.13 -0.28 -11.31
CA PRO A 2 -47.55 0.93 -10.77
C PRO A 2 -46.48 1.44 -11.73
N GLU A 3 -46.56 2.71 -12.10
CA GLU A 3 -45.55 3.39 -12.92
C GLU A 3 -44.32 3.57 -12.06
N VAL A 4 -43.23 2.88 -12.41
CA VAL A 4 -41.92 3.05 -11.78
C VAL A 4 -41.35 4.39 -12.26
N LYS A 5 -41.21 5.36 -11.34
CA LYS A 5 -40.61 6.65 -11.67
C LYS A 5 -39.12 6.45 -11.86
N PRO A 6 -38.51 7.10 -12.88
CA PRO A 6 -37.07 6.96 -13.17
C PRO A 6 -36.13 7.32 -11.97
N SER A 7 -36.62 8.11 -11.00
CA SER A 7 -35.91 8.48 -9.78
C SER A 7 -35.79 7.37 -8.73
N ASP A 8 -36.56 6.27 -8.87
CA ASP A 8 -36.58 5.18 -7.89
C ASP A 8 -35.64 4.01 -8.30
N ILE A 9 -34.99 4.12 -9.47
CA ILE A 9 -34.04 3.12 -9.95
C ILE A 9 -32.64 3.64 -9.59
N GLN A 10 -32.08 3.20 -8.47
CA GLN A 10 -30.64 3.31 -8.24
C GLN A 10 -29.95 2.30 -9.17
N THR A 11 -29.45 2.78 -10.29
CA THR A 11 -28.91 1.95 -11.36
C THR A 11 -27.45 1.58 -11.19
N PHE A 12 -26.76 2.12 -10.18
CA PHE A 12 -25.32 1.91 -9.98
C PHE A 12 -25.02 1.44 -8.56
N ALA A 13 -24.06 0.49 -8.45
CA ALA A 13 -23.52 0.08 -7.17
C ALA A 13 -22.85 1.27 -6.46
N SER A 14 -23.13 1.45 -5.17
CA SER A 14 -22.49 2.48 -4.36
C SER A 14 -21.08 2.03 -3.96
N ILE A 15 -20.07 2.59 -4.61
CA ILE A 15 -18.65 2.27 -4.37
C ILE A 15 -18.00 3.37 -3.53
N LYS A 16 -17.35 2.98 -2.44
CA LYS A 16 -16.56 3.90 -1.61
C LYS A 16 -15.08 3.50 -1.64
N VAL A 17 -14.23 4.51 -1.74
CA VAL A 17 -12.76 4.34 -1.69
C VAL A 17 -12.25 4.99 -0.42
N VAL A 18 -11.72 4.19 0.48
CA VAL A 18 -11.23 4.62 1.80
C VAL A 18 -9.71 4.61 1.80
N GLY A 19 -9.10 5.79 1.88
CA GLY A 19 -7.67 5.94 2.06
C GLY A 19 -7.31 6.05 3.53
N VAL A 20 -6.61 5.05 4.08
CA VAL A 20 -6.24 5.00 5.49
C VAL A 20 -4.76 5.35 5.69
N GLY A 21 -4.51 6.33 6.56
CA GLY A 21 -3.18 6.85 6.84
C GLY A 21 -2.60 7.73 5.73
N GLY A 22 -1.31 8.04 5.81
CA GLY A 22 -0.64 8.97 4.88
C GLY A 22 -0.66 8.50 3.44
N ALA A 23 -0.18 7.28 3.16
CA ALA A 23 -0.11 6.74 1.80
C ALA A 23 -1.51 6.51 1.19
N GLY A 24 -2.46 5.94 1.98
CA GLY A 24 -3.84 5.79 1.52
C GLY A 24 -4.50 7.14 1.19
N GLY A 25 -4.27 8.17 2.01
CA GLY A 25 -4.74 9.53 1.76
C GLY A 25 -4.11 10.16 0.50
N SER A 26 -2.82 9.90 0.25
CA SER A 26 -2.14 10.35 -0.98
C SER A 26 -2.72 9.68 -2.22
N ALA A 27 -3.00 8.37 -2.15
CA ALA A 27 -3.63 7.62 -3.24
C ALA A 27 -5.04 8.19 -3.56
N VAL A 28 -5.86 8.45 -2.55
CA VAL A 28 -7.19 9.10 -2.71
C VAL A 28 -7.06 10.47 -3.37
N ASN A 29 -6.10 11.31 -2.94
CA ASN A 29 -5.89 12.60 -3.56
C ASN A 29 -5.54 12.48 -5.05
N ARG A 30 -4.73 11.48 -5.42
CA ARG A 30 -4.40 11.22 -6.83
C ARG A 30 -5.59 10.74 -7.63
N MET A 31 -6.41 9.86 -7.07
CA MET A 31 -7.64 9.39 -7.74
C MET A 31 -8.59 10.57 -8.04
N LYS A 32 -8.71 11.50 -7.08
CA LYS A 32 -9.46 12.76 -7.27
C LYS A 32 -8.84 13.65 -8.35
N ASP A 33 -7.51 13.81 -8.34
CA ASP A 33 -6.81 14.64 -9.34
C ASP A 33 -6.88 14.04 -10.75
N ALA A 34 -6.92 12.72 -10.86
CA ALA A 34 -7.10 12.00 -12.11
C ALA A 34 -8.58 11.99 -12.61
N GLY A 35 -9.50 12.57 -11.84
CA GLY A 35 -10.92 12.67 -12.24
C GLY A 35 -11.68 11.37 -12.17
N LEU A 36 -11.24 10.38 -11.36
CA LEU A 36 -11.97 9.14 -11.18
C LEU A 36 -13.40 9.43 -10.66
N SER A 37 -14.39 9.01 -11.43
CA SER A 37 -15.81 9.28 -11.22
C SER A 37 -16.58 8.03 -10.78
N GLY A 38 -17.84 8.21 -10.32
CA GLY A 38 -18.70 7.09 -9.92
C GLY A 38 -18.37 6.47 -8.56
N VAL A 39 -17.40 7.01 -7.83
CA VAL A 39 -16.99 6.55 -6.49
C VAL A 39 -16.98 7.68 -5.47
N HIS A 40 -17.22 7.35 -4.20
CA HIS A 40 -17.13 8.29 -3.08
C HIS A 40 -15.82 8.12 -2.33
N PHE A 41 -15.08 9.20 -2.13
CA PHE A 41 -13.77 9.18 -1.49
C PHE A 41 -13.85 9.52 -0.01
N ILE A 42 -13.24 8.67 0.82
CA ILE A 42 -13.14 8.85 2.27
C ILE A 42 -11.66 8.83 2.64
N ALA A 43 -11.19 9.81 3.41
CA ALA A 43 -9.85 9.79 3.99
C ALA A 43 -9.97 9.62 5.51
N MET A 44 -9.22 8.66 6.04
CA MET A 44 -9.14 8.36 7.47
C MET A 44 -7.68 8.45 7.93
N ASN A 45 -7.40 9.26 8.94
CA ASN A 45 -6.03 9.43 9.43
C ASN A 45 -6.02 9.82 10.91
N THR A 46 -4.95 9.44 11.61
CA THR A 46 -4.62 9.90 12.97
C THR A 46 -3.87 11.23 12.98
N ASP A 47 -3.36 11.66 11.81
CA ASP A 47 -2.70 12.96 11.60
C ASP A 47 -3.70 13.96 11.06
N ALA A 48 -4.06 14.94 11.91
CA ALA A 48 -5.04 15.98 11.57
C ALA A 48 -4.53 16.92 10.45
N GLN A 49 -3.22 17.16 10.37
CA GLN A 49 -2.63 18.03 9.35
C GLN A 49 -2.69 17.36 7.96
N ALA A 50 -2.33 16.08 7.89
CA ALA A 50 -2.44 15.31 6.66
C ALA A 50 -3.91 15.22 6.20
N LEU A 51 -4.85 15.02 7.13
CA LEU A 51 -6.27 14.96 6.86
C LEU A 51 -6.84 16.30 6.37
N HIS A 52 -6.36 17.43 6.92
CA HIS A 52 -6.76 18.76 6.47
C HIS A 52 -6.46 18.96 4.98
N ASN A 53 -5.31 18.51 4.53
CA ASN A 53 -4.85 18.63 3.13
C ASN A 53 -5.45 17.59 2.18
N SER A 54 -6.25 16.66 2.68
CA SER A 54 -6.92 15.66 1.85
C SER A 54 -7.99 16.29 0.96
N LYS A 55 -8.15 15.75 -0.26
CA LYS A 55 -9.18 16.10 -1.23
C LYS A 55 -10.41 15.20 -1.16
N ALA A 56 -10.46 14.25 -0.22
CA ALA A 56 -11.58 13.33 -0.05
C ALA A 56 -12.89 14.06 0.27
N ASP A 57 -14.01 13.45 -0.11
CA ASP A 57 -15.35 13.99 0.13
C ASP A 57 -15.71 13.94 1.63
N ILE A 58 -15.29 12.86 2.30
CA ILE A 58 -15.45 12.66 3.74
C ILE A 58 -14.05 12.50 4.36
N LYS A 59 -13.87 13.13 5.51
CA LYS A 59 -12.61 13.10 6.27
C LYS A 59 -12.90 12.68 7.70
N ILE A 60 -12.27 11.61 8.17
CA ILE A 60 -12.44 11.08 9.52
C ILE A 60 -11.11 11.14 10.26
N HIS A 61 -11.10 11.83 11.39
CA HIS A 61 -9.97 11.90 12.27
C HIS A 61 -10.02 10.73 13.26
N LEU A 62 -9.15 9.72 13.06
CA LEU A 62 -9.11 8.53 13.89
C LEU A 62 -8.41 8.81 15.23
N GLY A 63 -9.03 8.34 16.33
CA GLY A 63 -8.40 8.32 17.63
C GLY A 63 -8.09 9.70 18.18
N HIS A 64 -9.13 10.51 18.32
CA HIS A 64 -9.02 11.89 18.80
C HIS A 64 -8.34 11.95 20.17
N SER A 65 -8.70 11.02 21.08
CA SER A 65 -8.11 10.92 22.42
C SER A 65 -6.78 10.17 22.39
N THR A 66 -6.66 9.14 21.55
CA THR A 66 -5.49 8.26 21.47
C THR A 66 -4.27 8.98 20.93
N THR A 67 -4.41 9.83 19.91
CA THR A 67 -3.28 10.44 19.20
C THR A 67 -3.19 11.96 19.31
N GLY A 68 -4.27 12.62 19.73
CA GLY A 68 -4.33 14.09 19.78
C GLY A 68 -4.07 14.76 18.44
N GLY A 69 -4.25 14.07 17.29
CA GLY A 69 -4.00 14.60 15.96
C GLY A 69 -2.53 14.58 15.49
N LEU A 70 -1.64 13.94 16.25
CA LEU A 70 -0.19 13.94 15.96
C LEU A 70 0.28 12.72 15.15
N GLY A 71 -0.65 11.83 14.78
CA GLY A 71 -0.31 10.60 14.08
C GLY A 71 -0.02 9.41 15.00
N ALA A 72 0.25 8.24 14.43
CA ALA A 72 0.46 6.98 15.16
C ALA A 72 1.94 6.65 15.42
N GLY A 73 2.90 7.53 15.11
CA GLY A 73 4.32 7.36 15.42
C GLY A 73 4.96 6.09 14.80
N ALA A 74 4.47 5.61 13.66
CA ALA A 74 4.87 4.36 13.01
C ALA A 74 4.58 3.08 13.86
N ASP A 75 3.71 3.17 14.87
CA ASP A 75 3.25 2.03 15.66
C ASP A 75 1.86 1.59 15.20
N PRO A 76 1.71 0.36 14.62
CA PRO A 76 0.42 -0.16 14.20
C PRO A 76 -0.60 -0.32 15.33
N HIS A 77 -0.15 -0.61 16.57
CA HIS A 77 -1.07 -0.77 17.70
C HIS A 77 -1.73 0.56 18.11
N VAL A 78 -1.02 1.68 17.95
CA VAL A 78 -1.61 3.02 18.13
C VAL A 78 -2.64 3.30 17.03
N GLY A 79 -2.34 2.92 15.79
CA GLY A 79 -3.28 3.02 14.67
C GLY A 79 -4.55 2.19 14.87
N GLU A 80 -4.40 0.97 15.35
CA GLU A 80 -5.51 0.06 15.73
C GLU A 80 -6.37 0.65 16.84
N ALA A 81 -5.76 1.10 17.93
CA ALA A 81 -6.48 1.72 19.05
C ALA A 81 -7.27 2.96 18.60
N ALA A 82 -6.66 3.79 17.76
CA ALA A 82 -7.28 4.98 17.19
C ALA A 82 -8.50 4.65 16.31
N ALA A 83 -8.41 3.60 15.49
CA ALA A 83 -9.53 3.16 14.66
C ALA A 83 -10.66 2.58 15.51
N ASN A 84 -10.33 1.80 16.54
CA ASN A 84 -11.34 1.26 17.48
C ASN A 84 -12.04 2.36 18.27
N GLU A 85 -11.35 3.44 18.66
CA GLU A 85 -11.98 4.63 19.27
C GLU A 85 -13.01 5.26 18.34
N SER A 86 -12.74 5.30 17.03
CA SER A 86 -13.59 5.93 16.01
C SER A 86 -14.51 4.96 15.26
N ARG A 87 -14.76 3.75 15.79
CA ARG A 87 -15.48 2.67 15.11
C ARG A 87 -16.88 3.06 14.63
N ASP A 88 -17.63 3.83 15.44
CA ASP A 88 -18.96 4.28 15.09
C ASP A 88 -18.93 5.29 13.93
N GLU A 89 -17.97 6.22 13.89
CA GLU A 89 -17.80 7.17 12.79
C GLU A 89 -17.42 6.45 11.48
N ILE A 90 -16.56 5.42 11.58
CA ILE A 90 -16.19 4.56 10.45
C ILE A 90 -17.45 3.86 9.91
N LYS A 91 -18.26 3.29 10.80
CA LYS A 91 -19.49 2.58 10.45
C LYS A 91 -20.48 3.48 9.74
N ASP A 92 -20.71 4.68 10.27
CA ASP A 92 -21.63 5.65 9.68
C ASP A 92 -21.16 6.09 8.28
N ALA A 93 -19.86 6.31 8.10
CA ALA A 93 -19.28 6.68 6.81
C ALA A 93 -19.38 5.57 5.76
N LEU A 94 -19.34 4.31 6.17
CA LEU A 94 -19.41 3.15 5.27
C LEU A 94 -20.84 2.72 4.95
N GLN A 95 -21.82 3.11 5.74
CA GLN A 95 -23.20 2.70 5.58
C GLN A 95 -23.75 3.00 4.18
N GLY A 96 -24.49 2.05 3.60
CA GLY A 96 -25.11 2.17 2.28
C GLY A 96 -24.16 1.97 1.10
N ALA A 97 -22.93 1.50 1.34
CA ALA A 97 -22.04 1.05 0.26
C ALA A 97 -22.32 -0.41 -0.10
N ASP A 98 -22.23 -0.73 -1.39
CA ASP A 98 -22.24 -2.10 -1.91
C ASP A 98 -20.82 -2.68 -1.96
N MET A 99 -19.83 -1.82 -2.19
CA MET A 99 -18.42 -2.15 -2.28
C MET A 99 -17.55 -1.09 -1.63
N VAL A 100 -16.49 -1.52 -0.95
CA VAL A 100 -15.49 -0.64 -0.33
C VAL A 100 -14.10 -1.09 -0.72
N PHE A 101 -13.33 -0.16 -1.28
CA PHE A 101 -11.89 -0.28 -1.41
C PHE A 101 -11.22 0.28 -0.17
N VAL A 102 -10.42 -0.53 0.53
CA VAL A 102 -9.58 -0.08 1.63
C VAL A 102 -8.15 0.01 1.13
N THR A 103 -7.67 1.25 0.91
CA THR A 103 -6.33 1.47 0.39
C THR A 103 -5.37 1.93 1.49
N ILE A 104 -4.25 1.21 1.61
CA ILE A 104 -3.24 1.46 2.64
C ILE A 104 -1.82 1.41 2.07
N GLY A 105 -0.90 2.18 2.67
CA GLY A 105 0.52 1.88 2.60
C GLY A 105 0.92 1.09 3.84
N ALA A 106 1.23 -0.18 3.66
CA ALA A 106 1.65 -1.03 4.77
C ALA A 106 3.06 -0.63 5.27
N GLY A 107 3.34 -0.84 6.56
CA GLY A 107 4.62 -0.51 7.19
C GLY A 107 4.63 0.76 8.04
N GLY A 108 3.62 1.65 7.88
CA GLY A 108 3.39 2.78 8.78
C GLY A 108 2.57 2.38 10.02
N GLY A 109 2.24 3.36 10.87
CA GLY A 109 1.38 3.14 12.05
C GLY A 109 -0.10 3.12 11.67
N THR A 110 -0.64 4.23 11.17
CA THR A 110 -2.07 4.41 10.92
C THR A 110 -2.59 3.43 9.86
N GLY A 111 -1.98 3.38 8.66
CA GLY A 111 -2.43 2.50 7.58
C GLY A 111 -2.38 1.03 7.99
N SER A 112 -1.30 0.61 8.65
CA SER A 112 -1.11 -0.77 9.11
C SER A 112 -2.07 -1.18 10.22
N GLY A 113 -2.32 -0.30 11.20
CA GLY A 113 -3.17 -0.62 12.35
C GLY A 113 -4.65 -0.37 12.11
N ALA A 114 -5.01 0.73 11.45
CA ALA A 114 -6.41 1.09 11.22
C ALA A 114 -7.02 0.42 10.00
N GLY A 115 -6.21 0.05 8.98
CA GLY A 115 -6.71 -0.45 7.71
C GLY A 115 -7.59 -1.70 7.85
N TYR A 116 -7.14 -2.67 8.62
CA TYR A 116 -7.91 -3.89 8.83
C TYR A 116 -9.15 -3.68 9.71
N VAL A 117 -9.12 -2.74 10.67
CA VAL A 117 -10.30 -2.38 11.48
C VAL A 117 -11.39 -1.78 10.58
N VAL A 118 -11.03 -0.91 9.64
CA VAL A 118 -11.96 -0.36 8.63
C VAL A 118 -12.55 -1.49 7.77
N ALA A 119 -11.72 -2.44 7.33
CA ALA A 119 -12.16 -3.60 6.56
C ALA A 119 -13.11 -4.50 7.36
N GLU A 120 -12.81 -4.74 8.63
CA GLU A 120 -13.68 -5.49 9.55
C GLU A 120 -15.06 -4.84 9.68
N VAL A 121 -15.11 -3.53 9.94
CA VAL A 121 -16.39 -2.78 10.03
C VAL A 121 -17.18 -2.87 8.73
N ALA A 122 -16.52 -2.74 7.57
CA ALA A 122 -17.18 -2.88 6.27
C ALA A 122 -17.76 -4.27 6.07
N ARG A 123 -17.02 -5.32 6.45
CA ARG A 123 -17.47 -6.71 6.37
C ARG A 123 -18.65 -7.01 7.31
N GLU A 124 -18.65 -6.44 8.52
CA GLU A 124 -19.80 -6.54 9.45
C GLU A 124 -21.08 -5.95 8.86
N LEU A 125 -20.96 -4.93 8.01
CA LEU A 125 -22.08 -4.32 7.29
C LEU A 125 -22.52 -5.15 6.06
N GLY A 126 -21.86 -6.26 5.74
CA GLY A 126 -22.15 -7.10 4.58
C GLY A 126 -21.69 -6.51 3.24
N ILE A 127 -20.80 -5.54 3.27
CA ILE A 127 -20.25 -4.86 2.11
C ILE A 127 -19.14 -5.72 1.50
N LEU A 128 -19.03 -5.76 0.17
CA LEU A 128 -17.87 -6.37 -0.52
C LEU A 128 -16.61 -5.53 -0.26
N VAL A 129 -15.59 -6.13 0.35
CA VAL A 129 -14.37 -5.43 0.76
C VAL A 129 -13.17 -5.86 -0.08
N VAL A 130 -12.58 -4.91 -0.79
CA VAL A 130 -11.32 -5.10 -1.54
C VAL A 130 -10.21 -4.30 -0.88
N GLY A 131 -9.22 -5.00 -0.35
CA GLY A 131 -8.00 -4.38 0.18
C GLY A 131 -7.00 -4.11 -0.94
N VAL A 132 -6.41 -2.93 -0.95
CA VAL A 132 -5.29 -2.59 -1.85
C VAL A 132 -4.15 -2.04 -1.01
N ALA A 133 -3.06 -2.79 -0.90
CA ALA A 133 -1.95 -2.47 -0.01
C ALA A 133 -0.62 -2.42 -0.75
N THR A 134 0.18 -1.37 -0.52
CA THR A 134 1.57 -1.34 -0.98
C THR A 134 2.50 -1.82 0.11
N LYS A 135 3.49 -2.66 -0.25
CA LYS A 135 4.63 -2.99 0.61
C LYS A 135 5.70 -1.89 0.52
N PRO A 136 6.40 -1.55 1.62
CA PRO A 136 7.42 -0.51 1.61
C PRO A 136 8.61 -0.88 0.71
N PHE A 137 9.35 0.12 0.28
CA PHE A 137 10.64 -0.09 -0.38
C PHE A 137 11.67 -0.65 0.61
N SER A 138 12.60 -1.47 0.12
CA SER A 138 13.67 -2.08 0.93
C SER A 138 14.51 -1.03 1.68
N PHE A 139 14.73 0.15 1.10
CA PHE A 139 15.47 1.23 1.75
C PHE A 139 14.74 1.89 2.93
N GLU A 140 13.44 1.65 3.09
CA GLU A 140 12.65 2.17 4.22
C GLU A 140 12.93 1.42 5.54
N GLY A 141 13.59 0.29 5.48
CA GLY A 141 14.14 -0.45 6.59
C GLY A 141 13.27 -1.59 7.12
N GLU A 142 13.94 -2.50 7.84
CA GLU A 142 13.37 -3.78 8.27
C GLU A 142 12.16 -3.62 9.21
N LYS A 143 12.14 -2.60 10.08
CA LYS A 143 11.00 -2.36 10.97
C LYS A 143 9.72 -2.05 10.21
N ARG A 144 9.81 -1.30 9.10
CA ARG A 144 8.66 -1.04 8.23
C ARG A 144 8.19 -2.29 7.50
N ARG A 145 9.14 -3.14 7.05
CA ARG A 145 8.83 -4.41 6.42
C ARG A 145 8.04 -5.33 7.38
N GLN A 146 8.53 -5.51 8.62
CA GLN A 146 7.82 -6.30 9.64
C GLN A 146 6.42 -5.76 9.94
N ASN A 147 6.26 -4.45 10.07
CA ASN A 147 4.96 -3.83 10.25
C ASN A 147 4.04 -4.05 9.03
N ALA A 148 4.61 -4.08 7.81
CA ALA A 148 3.86 -4.32 6.58
C ALA A 148 3.37 -5.77 6.49
N ASP A 149 4.22 -6.74 6.77
CA ASP A 149 3.85 -8.16 6.74
C ASP A 149 2.77 -8.47 7.79
N TRP A 150 2.90 -7.90 8.98
CA TRP A 150 1.85 -7.97 10.00
C TRP A 150 0.53 -7.34 9.52
N ALA A 151 0.58 -6.12 8.96
CA ALA A 151 -0.62 -5.42 8.49
C ALA A 151 -1.32 -6.18 7.35
N ILE A 152 -0.57 -6.72 6.39
CA ILE A 152 -1.09 -7.52 5.28
C ILE A 152 -1.73 -8.80 5.80
N SER A 153 -1.11 -9.48 6.79
CA SER A 153 -1.68 -10.68 7.41
C SER A 153 -3.01 -10.39 8.13
N GLN A 154 -3.11 -9.24 8.82
CA GLN A 154 -4.38 -8.83 9.45
C GLN A 154 -5.42 -8.45 8.40
N LEU A 155 -5.06 -7.62 7.41
CA LEU A 155 -6.00 -7.17 6.37
C LEU A 155 -6.58 -8.35 5.57
N ARG A 156 -5.75 -9.37 5.22
CA ARG A 156 -6.17 -10.59 4.50
C ARG A 156 -7.34 -11.32 5.18
N ARG A 157 -7.43 -11.27 6.49
CA ARG A 157 -8.50 -11.95 7.27
C ARG A 157 -9.82 -11.21 7.22
N HIS A 158 -9.80 -9.91 6.91
CA HIS A 158 -10.94 -9.01 7.02
C HIS A 158 -11.43 -8.48 5.67
N VAL A 159 -10.76 -8.82 4.57
CA VAL A 159 -11.19 -8.48 3.21
C VAL A 159 -11.67 -9.70 2.43
N ASP A 160 -12.47 -9.49 1.41
CA ASP A 160 -12.86 -10.54 0.45
C ASP A 160 -11.74 -10.80 -0.55
N THR A 161 -11.11 -9.74 -1.03
CA THR A 161 -9.99 -9.78 -1.97
C THR A 161 -8.89 -8.84 -1.50
N LEU A 162 -7.64 -9.28 -1.50
CA LEU A 162 -6.47 -8.48 -1.17
C LEU A 162 -5.51 -8.39 -2.36
N ILE A 163 -5.31 -7.19 -2.86
CA ILE A 163 -4.29 -6.86 -3.86
C ILE A 163 -3.07 -6.29 -3.13
N THR A 164 -1.93 -6.93 -3.25
CA THR A 164 -0.67 -6.45 -2.70
C THR A 164 0.26 -5.97 -3.81
N ILE A 165 0.88 -4.80 -3.62
CA ILE A 165 1.77 -4.17 -4.58
C ILE A 165 3.14 -3.97 -3.93
N PRO A 166 4.17 -4.76 -4.31
CA PRO A 166 5.51 -4.56 -3.77
C PRO A 166 6.19 -3.37 -4.45
N ASN A 167 6.46 -2.30 -3.68
CA ASN A 167 7.07 -1.10 -4.23
C ASN A 167 8.46 -1.35 -4.85
N ASP A 168 9.22 -2.33 -4.35
CA ASP A 168 10.52 -2.69 -4.92
C ASP A 168 10.42 -3.18 -6.38
N ARG A 169 9.30 -3.79 -6.76
CA ARG A 169 9.06 -4.20 -8.15
C ARG A 169 8.91 -2.99 -9.08
N LEU A 170 8.36 -1.89 -8.56
CA LEU A 170 8.24 -0.65 -9.34
C LEU A 170 9.61 -0.08 -9.71
N LEU A 171 10.64 -0.28 -8.88
CA LEU A 171 12.01 0.16 -9.19
C LEU A 171 12.61 -0.52 -10.43
N GLN A 172 12.05 -1.67 -10.85
CA GLN A 172 12.50 -2.38 -12.06
C GLN A 172 11.98 -1.72 -13.34
N THR A 173 10.86 -0.97 -13.24
CA THR A 173 10.22 -0.29 -14.37
C THR A 173 10.61 1.18 -14.49
N ILE A 174 11.27 1.73 -13.47
CA ILE A 174 11.61 3.16 -13.37
C ILE A 174 13.08 3.38 -13.74
N ASP A 175 13.37 4.48 -14.45
CA ASP A 175 14.75 4.90 -14.71
C ASP A 175 15.48 5.17 -13.38
N ARG A 176 16.72 4.70 -13.27
CA ARG A 176 17.60 4.91 -12.09
C ARG A 176 17.85 6.39 -11.75
N ARG A 177 17.52 7.31 -12.65
CA ARG A 177 17.63 8.75 -12.46
C ARG A 177 16.35 9.40 -11.95
N THR A 178 15.27 8.64 -11.79
CA THR A 178 13.98 9.17 -11.34
C THR A 178 14.11 9.72 -9.91
N PRO A 179 13.69 10.97 -9.66
CA PRO A 179 13.72 11.55 -8.33
C PRO A 179 12.84 10.78 -7.34
N LEU A 180 13.25 10.73 -6.07
CA LEU A 180 12.52 10.01 -5.01
C LEU A 180 11.03 10.40 -4.92
N LEU A 181 10.72 11.69 -5.05
CA LEU A 181 9.33 12.17 -5.04
C LEU A 181 8.51 11.58 -6.19
N GLU A 182 9.12 11.41 -7.36
CA GLU A 182 8.46 10.82 -8.52
C GLU A 182 8.24 9.33 -8.33
N THR A 183 9.20 8.62 -7.70
CA THR A 183 9.07 7.21 -7.35
C THR A 183 7.86 6.94 -6.44
N PHE A 184 7.67 7.74 -5.40
CA PHE A 184 6.47 7.64 -4.56
C PHE A 184 5.19 7.98 -5.32
N LYS A 185 5.27 8.93 -6.24
CA LYS A 185 4.15 9.24 -7.11
C LYS A 185 3.74 8.05 -8.00
N ILE A 186 4.67 7.30 -8.50
CA ILE A 186 4.41 6.09 -9.29
C ILE A 186 3.75 5.02 -8.43
N ALA A 187 4.22 4.81 -7.20
CA ALA A 187 3.59 3.87 -6.27
C ALA A 187 2.13 4.24 -5.95
N ASP A 188 1.86 5.52 -5.70
CA ASP A 188 0.49 6.01 -5.51
C ASP A 188 -0.36 5.85 -6.79
N ASP A 189 0.25 6.00 -7.98
CA ASP A 189 -0.46 5.85 -9.26
C ASP A 189 -0.85 4.39 -9.52
N VAL A 190 -0.04 3.44 -9.11
CA VAL A 190 -0.39 2.02 -9.19
C VAL A 190 -1.58 1.69 -8.29
N LEU A 191 -1.65 2.25 -7.06
CA LEU A 191 -2.84 2.14 -6.22
C LEU A 191 -4.08 2.72 -6.91
N ARG A 192 -3.93 3.88 -7.56
CA ARG A 192 -4.99 4.49 -8.36
C ARG A 192 -5.45 3.58 -9.49
N GLN A 193 -4.52 3.04 -10.27
CA GLN A 193 -4.84 2.15 -11.39
C GLN A 193 -5.54 0.88 -10.92
N GLY A 194 -5.14 0.32 -9.77
CA GLY A 194 -5.79 -0.85 -9.16
C GLY A 194 -7.25 -0.61 -8.82
N VAL A 195 -7.54 0.52 -8.16
CA VAL A 195 -8.93 0.91 -7.85
C VAL A 195 -9.70 1.27 -9.10
N GLN A 196 -9.09 2.04 -10.00
CA GLN A 196 -9.70 2.50 -11.24
C GLN A 196 -10.09 1.33 -12.16
N GLY A 197 -9.20 0.36 -12.34
CA GLY A 197 -9.45 -0.78 -13.23
C GLY A 197 -10.65 -1.62 -12.82
N ILE A 198 -10.97 -1.68 -11.53
CA ILE A 198 -12.16 -2.38 -11.02
C ILE A 198 -13.39 -1.46 -11.04
N SER A 199 -13.24 -0.22 -10.57
CA SER A 199 -14.37 0.69 -10.45
C SER A 199 -14.93 1.10 -11.81
N GLU A 200 -14.09 1.36 -12.81
CA GLU A 200 -14.54 1.72 -14.17
C GLU A 200 -15.37 0.62 -14.81
N LEU A 201 -15.05 -0.66 -14.56
CA LEU A 201 -15.86 -1.79 -15.04
C LEU A 201 -17.31 -1.75 -14.54
N ILE A 202 -17.53 -1.18 -13.37
CA ILE A 202 -18.85 -1.13 -12.71
C ILE A 202 -19.55 0.20 -13.02
N THR A 203 -18.79 1.31 -13.06
CA THR A 203 -19.36 2.68 -13.09
C THR A 203 -19.41 3.28 -14.48
N GLU A 204 -18.55 2.85 -15.42
CA GLU A 204 -18.52 3.40 -16.76
C GLU A 204 -19.32 2.54 -17.75
N HIS A 205 -20.05 3.20 -18.63
CA HIS A 205 -20.75 2.55 -19.74
C HIS A 205 -19.75 2.27 -20.86
N GLY A 206 -19.25 1.02 -20.92
CA GLY A 206 -18.40 0.55 -21.98
C GLY A 206 -19.20 -0.07 -23.16
N LEU A 207 -18.48 -0.58 -24.16
CA LEU A 207 -19.06 -1.40 -25.22
C LEU A 207 -19.57 -2.74 -24.69
N ILE A 208 -18.85 -3.29 -23.71
CA ILE A 208 -19.20 -4.51 -23.00
C ILE A 208 -19.20 -4.16 -21.53
N ASN A 209 -20.38 -4.11 -20.94
CA ASN A 209 -20.58 -3.78 -19.55
C ASN A 209 -20.61 -5.05 -18.70
N LEU A 210 -19.98 -4.93 -17.54
CA LEU A 210 -20.09 -5.90 -16.47
C LEU A 210 -21.09 -5.38 -15.44
N ASP A 211 -21.91 -6.23 -14.89
CA ASP A 211 -22.71 -5.86 -13.75
C ASP A 211 -21.94 -6.08 -12.43
N PHE A 212 -22.39 -5.43 -11.38
CA PHE A 212 -21.78 -5.55 -10.06
C PHE A 212 -21.82 -7.00 -9.53
N ALA A 213 -22.82 -7.79 -9.92
CA ALA A 213 -22.96 -9.17 -9.48
C ALA A 213 -21.85 -10.05 -10.03
N ASP A 214 -21.40 -9.81 -11.27
CA ASP A 214 -20.28 -10.52 -11.89
C ASP A 214 -18.98 -10.24 -11.16
N VAL A 215 -18.68 -8.96 -10.90
CA VAL A 215 -17.50 -8.54 -10.13
C VAL A 215 -17.55 -9.15 -8.72
N LYS A 216 -18.71 -9.10 -8.06
CA LYS A 216 -18.90 -9.69 -6.74
C LYS A 216 -18.66 -11.20 -6.74
N ALA A 217 -19.09 -11.92 -7.78
CA ALA A 217 -18.90 -13.37 -7.87
C ALA A 217 -17.42 -13.78 -7.93
N ILE A 218 -16.57 -12.98 -8.60
CA ILE A 218 -15.12 -13.24 -8.68
C ILE A 218 -14.37 -12.76 -7.44
N MET A 219 -14.80 -11.62 -6.84
CA MET A 219 -14.07 -10.97 -5.77
C MET A 219 -14.46 -11.45 -4.37
N SER A 220 -15.67 -12.03 -4.17
CA SER A 220 -16.11 -12.47 -2.84
C SER A 220 -15.28 -13.66 -2.35
N ASN A 221 -14.68 -13.51 -1.16
CA ASN A 221 -13.84 -14.53 -0.52
C ASN A 221 -12.73 -15.10 -1.44
N ALA A 222 -12.23 -14.29 -2.36
CA ALA A 222 -11.23 -14.70 -3.33
C ALA A 222 -9.80 -14.74 -2.74
N GLY A 223 -9.59 -14.17 -1.56
CA GLY A 223 -8.30 -14.15 -0.89
C GLY A 223 -7.30 -13.21 -1.56
N SER A 224 -6.08 -13.68 -1.84
CA SER A 224 -5.07 -12.86 -2.52
C SER A 224 -5.39 -12.75 -4.02
N ALA A 225 -5.21 -11.54 -4.55
CA ALA A 225 -5.33 -11.24 -5.96
C ALA A 225 -4.04 -10.61 -6.49
N LEU A 226 -3.72 -10.93 -7.72
CA LEU A 226 -2.62 -10.34 -8.48
C LEU A 226 -3.18 -9.39 -9.52
N MET A 227 -2.49 -8.27 -9.73
CA MET A 227 -2.89 -7.27 -10.71
C MET A 227 -1.74 -6.99 -11.67
N GLY A 228 -2.04 -7.00 -12.95
CA GLY A 228 -1.11 -6.61 -14.00
C GLY A 228 -1.72 -5.57 -14.92
N ILE A 229 -0.87 -4.68 -15.43
CA ILE A 229 -1.26 -3.63 -16.35
C ILE A 229 -0.29 -3.65 -17.51
N GLY A 230 -0.81 -3.67 -18.73
CA GLY A 230 -0.04 -3.55 -19.95
C GLY A 230 -0.55 -2.39 -20.79
N ARG A 231 0.36 -1.72 -21.48
CA ARG A 231 0.07 -0.56 -22.31
C ARG A 231 0.90 -0.64 -23.60
N ALA A 232 0.24 -0.53 -24.74
CA ALA A 232 0.91 -0.54 -26.04
C ALA A 232 0.19 0.32 -27.06
N SER A 233 0.91 0.72 -28.10
CA SER A 233 0.39 1.52 -29.21
C SER A 233 0.90 0.97 -30.55
N GLY A 234 0.21 1.32 -31.66
CA GLY A 234 0.56 0.91 -33.01
C GLY A 234 0.14 -0.51 -33.37
N ASP A 235 0.76 -1.08 -34.44
CA ASP A 235 0.47 -2.43 -34.92
C ASP A 235 0.76 -3.48 -33.83
N ASN A 236 -0.15 -4.46 -33.63
CA ASN A 236 -0.09 -5.50 -32.62
C ASN A 236 -0.16 -4.99 -31.13
N ARG A 237 -0.72 -3.80 -30.91
CA ARG A 237 -0.87 -3.22 -29.57
C ARG A 237 -1.65 -4.13 -28.62
N ALA A 238 -2.64 -4.87 -29.10
CA ALA A 238 -3.44 -5.79 -28.27
C ALA A 238 -2.61 -6.93 -27.70
N SER A 239 -1.85 -7.64 -28.54
CA SER A 239 -0.93 -8.69 -28.10
C SER A 239 0.13 -8.17 -27.15
N GLN A 240 0.75 -7.04 -27.48
CA GLN A 240 1.80 -6.46 -26.66
C GLN A 240 1.28 -6.01 -25.29
N ALA A 241 0.12 -5.35 -25.24
CA ALA A 241 -0.48 -4.94 -23.99
C ALA A 241 -0.93 -6.13 -23.14
N ALA A 242 -1.52 -7.17 -23.74
CA ALA A 242 -1.90 -8.39 -23.05
C ALA A 242 -0.68 -9.11 -22.46
N GLN A 243 0.39 -9.27 -23.24
CA GLN A 243 1.63 -9.88 -22.78
C GLN A 243 2.27 -9.07 -21.64
N GLN A 244 2.35 -7.75 -21.75
CA GLN A 244 2.84 -6.88 -20.70
C GLN A 244 1.98 -6.94 -19.42
N ALA A 245 0.67 -7.13 -19.54
CA ALA A 245 -0.21 -7.24 -18.41
C ALA A 245 0.03 -8.53 -17.62
N ILE A 246 0.17 -9.67 -18.29
CA ILE A 246 0.46 -10.96 -17.64
C ILE A 246 1.91 -11.09 -17.15
N GLU A 247 2.86 -10.46 -17.81
CA GLU A 247 4.28 -10.40 -17.41
C GLU A 247 4.60 -9.18 -16.55
N SER A 248 3.59 -8.45 -16.08
CA SER A 248 3.78 -7.24 -15.30
C SER A 248 4.67 -7.51 -14.07
N PRO A 249 5.69 -6.68 -13.81
CA PRO A 249 6.52 -6.83 -12.60
C PRO A 249 5.74 -6.65 -11.30
N LEU A 250 4.51 -6.12 -11.35
CA LEU A 250 3.60 -6.04 -10.21
C LEU A 250 3.05 -7.41 -9.80
N ILE A 251 3.13 -8.39 -10.69
CA ILE A 251 2.75 -9.78 -10.45
C ILE A 251 3.94 -10.50 -9.82
N GLU A 252 3.84 -10.85 -8.53
CA GLU A 252 4.92 -11.53 -7.79
C GLU A 252 5.09 -12.99 -8.24
N VAL A 253 3.99 -13.61 -8.67
CA VAL A 253 3.90 -15.04 -9.01
C VAL A 253 3.16 -15.18 -10.34
N SER A 254 3.38 -16.27 -11.08
CA SER A 254 2.63 -16.54 -12.32
C SER A 254 1.11 -16.51 -12.06
N ILE A 255 0.34 -16.03 -13.05
CA ILE A 255 -1.13 -16.09 -12.98
C ILE A 255 -1.68 -17.50 -13.27
N ASP A 256 -0.80 -18.47 -13.56
CA ASP A 256 -1.14 -19.87 -13.68
C ASP A 256 -1.86 -20.36 -12.42
N GLY A 257 -2.98 -21.05 -12.59
CA GLY A 257 -3.76 -21.55 -11.45
C GLY A 257 -4.77 -20.56 -10.87
N ALA A 258 -4.89 -19.34 -11.42
CA ALA A 258 -5.99 -18.44 -11.08
C ALA A 258 -7.33 -19.08 -11.44
N LYS A 259 -8.29 -19.05 -10.51
CA LYS A 259 -9.66 -19.57 -10.70
C LYS A 259 -10.65 -18.51 -11.13
N GLY A 260 -10.33 -17.23 -10.89
CA GLY A 260 -11.10 -16.09 -11.34
C GLY A 260 -10.20 -15.08 -12.04
N VAL A 261 -10.61 -14.59 -13.18
CA VAL A 261 -9.88 -13.55 -13.91
C VAL A 261 -10.85 -12.48 -14.35
N LEU A 262 -10.51 -11.25 -14.00
CA LEU A 262 -11.19 -10.06 -14.47
C LEU A 262 -10.21 -9.26 -15.30
N PHE A 263 -10.53 -8.97 -16.56
CA PHE A 263 -9.70 -8.08 -17.35
C PHE A 263 -10.50 -7.01 -18.06
N ASN A 264 -9.92 -5.83 -18.20
CA ASN A 264 -10.49 -4.70 -18.90
C ASN A 264 -9.58 -4.26 -20.03
N VAL A 265 -10.16 -4.08 -21.22
CA VAL A 265 -9.49 -3.52 -22.39
C VAL A 265 -9.99 -2.10 -22.57
N THR A 266 -9.10 -1.12 -22.42
CA THR A 266 -9.41 0.31 -22.59
C THR A 266 -8.66 0.84 -23.80
N GLY A 267 -9.36 1.42 -24.76
CA GLY A 267 -8.78 1.97 -25.99
C GLY A 267 -9.59 3.12 -26.57
N GLY A 268 -9.10 3.69 -27.67
CA GLY A 268 -9.79 4.71 -28.45
C GLY A 268 -10.97 4.17 -29.25
N TYR A 269 -11.61 5.05 -30.04
CA TYR A 269 -12.70 4.64 -30.95
C TYR A 269 -12.24 3.76 -32.11
N ASP A 270 -10.95 3.65 -32.33
CA ASP A 270 -10.29 2.81 -33.34
C ASP A 270 -10.11 1.35 -32.88
N MET A 271 -10.39 1.05 -31.59
CA MET A 271 -10.31 -0.30 -31.03
C MET A 271 -11.24 -1.27 -31.77
N SER A 272 -10.66 -2.35 -32.30
CA SER A 272 -11.38 -3.36 -33.09
C SER A 272 -11.76 -4.58 -32.27
N MET A 273 -12.77 -5.32 -32.69
CA MET A 273 -13.18 -6.59 -32.08
C MET A 273 -12.07 -7.65 -32.16
N SER A 274 -11.26 -7.61 -33.23
CA SER A 274 -10.14 -8.53 -33.44
C SER A 274 -9.06 -8.33 -32.37
N GLU A 275 -8.80 -7.08 -31.99
CA GLU A 275 -7.83 -6.74 -30.91
C GLU A 275 -8.30 -7.25 -29.55
N ILE A 276 -9.60 -7.10 -29.25
CA ILE A 276 -10.19 -7.62 -28.00
C ILE A 276 -10.05 -9.15 -27.96
N GLN A 277 -10.33 -9.83 -29.08
CA GLN A 277 -10.22 -11.29 -29.18
C GLN A 277 -8.77 -11.76 -29.00
N GLU A 278 -7.81 -11.10 -29.66
CA GLU A 278 -6.39 -11.41 -29.54
C GLU A 278 -5.88 -11.25 -28.10
N ALA A 279 -6.26 -10.16 -27.44
CA ALA A 279 -5.93 -9.96 -26.04
C ALA A 279 -6.55 -11.05 -25.14
N ALA A 280 -7.82 -11.39 -25.36
CA ALA A 280 -8.52 -12.43 -24.63
C ALA A 280 -7.88 -13.80 -24.80
N GLU A 281 -7.45 -14.19 -26.02
CA GLU A 281 -6.77 -15.45 -26.28
C GLU A 281 -5.45 -15.57 -25.49
N ILE A 282 -4.65 -14.50 -25.46
CA ILE A 282 -3.39 -14.46 -24.70
C ILE A 282 -3.64 -14.63 -23.21
N ILE A 283 -4.59 -13.87 -22.65
CA ILE A 283 -4.90 -13.93 -21.21
C ILE A 283 -5.47 -15.30 -20.84
N THR A 284 -6.41 -15.82 -21.64
CA THR A 284 -7.05 -17.12 -21.39
C THR A 284 -6.05 -18.29 -21.45
N SER A 285 -5.05 -18.19 -22.34
CA SER A 285 -4.02 -19.24 -22.44
C SER A 285 -3.05 -19.26 -21.25
N ALA A 286 -2.98 -18.15 -20.48
CA ALA A 286 -2.08 -17.99 -19.34
C ALA A 286 -2.72 -18.37 -18.00
N VAL A 287 -4.00 -18.76 -17.96
CA VAL A 287 -4.73 -19.08 -16.72
C VAL A 287 -5.28 -20.49 -16.72
N SER A 288 -5.84 -20.94 -15.58
CA SER A 288 -6.45 -22.28 -15.50
C SER A 288 -7.55 -22.47 -16.54
N PRO A 289 -7.65 -23.63 -17.20
CA PRO A 289 -8.74 -23.94 -18.13
C PRO A 289 -10.14 -23.84 -17.52
N ASP A 290 -10.25 -24.04 -16.20
CA ASP A 290 -11.49 -23.96 -15.44
C ASP A 290 -11.73 -22.56 -14.82
N ALA A 291 -10.92 -21.57 -15.18
CA ALA A 291 -11.05 -20.23 -14.63
C ALA A 291 -12.35 -19.57 -15.08
N ASN A 292 -13.02 -18.88 -14.14
CA ASN A 292 -14.12 -17.98 -14.47
C ASN A 292 -13.54 -16.66 -15.00
N ILE A 293 -13.72 -16.41 -16.29
CA ILE A 293 -13.17 -15.24 -16.98
C ILE A 293 -14.27 -14.24 -17.26
N ILE A 294 -14.08 -13.03 -16.75
CA ILE A 294 -14.98 -11.90 -16.97
C ILE A 294 -14.17 -10.77 -17.62
N PHE A 295 -14.70 -10.19 -18.70
CA PHE A 295 -14.02 -9.10 -19.40
C PHE A 295 -14.92 -7.91 -19.67
N GLY A 296 -14.35 -6.72 -19.66
CA GLY A 296 -14.96 -5.47 -20.08
C GLY A 296 -14.18 -4.80 -21.19
N ALA A 297 -14.87 -3.93 -21.93
CA ALA A 297 -14.27 -3.10 -22.96
C ALA A 297 -14.74 -1.65 -22.79
N THR A 298 -13.82 -0.75 -22.48
CA THR A 298 -14.09 0.66 -22.22
C THR A 298 -13.49 1.55 -23.30
N LEU A 299 -14.26 2.52 -23.80
CA LEU A 299 -13.81 3.48 -24.80
C LEU A 299 -13.41 4.80 -24.12
N LYS A 300 -12.15 5.22 -24.34
CA LYS A 300 -11.63 6.51 -23.92
C LYS A 300 -11.07 7.28 -25.12
N PRO A 301 -11.74 8.36 -25.56
CA PRO A 301 -11.32 9.11 -26.74
C PRO A 301 -9.91 9.68 -26.65
N GLU A 302 -9.41 9.88 -25.41
CA GLU A 302 -8.06 10.41 -25.15
C GLU A 302 -6.94 9.42 -25.49
N LEU A 303 -7.27 8.13 -25.66
CA LEU A 303 -6.33 7.06 -25.99
C LEU A 303 -6.32 6.81 -27.51
N GLU A 304 -5.92 7.80 -28.30
CA GLU A 304 -6.02 7.76 -29.77
C GLU A 304 -5.55 6.44 -30.38
N ASP A 305 -4.26 6.12 -30.28
CA ASP A 305 -3.63 4.89 -30.85
C ASP A 305 -3.11 3.94 -29.76
N GLU A 306 -3.52 4.18 -28.50
CA GLU A 306 -3.05 3.43 -27.36
C GLU A 306 -4.11 2.46 -26.83
N LEU A 307 -3.67 1.28 -26.38
CA LEU A 307 -4.51 0.27 -25.75
C LEU A 307 -3.93 -0.08 -24.39
N ILE A 308 -4.79 -0.05 -23.36
CA ILE A 308 -4.43 -0.38 -21.99
C ILE A 308 -5.23 -1.63 -21.58
N ILE A 309 -4.53 -2.64 -21.10
CA ILE A 309 -5.14 -3.85 -20.56
C ILE A 309 -4.81 -3.97 -19.09
N THR A 310 -5.84 -4.05 -18.28
CA THR A 310 -5.72 -4.34 -16.83
C THR A 310 -6.24 -5.74 -16.58
N VAL A 311 -5.42 -6.58 -15.94
CA VAL A 311 -5.77 -7.96 -15.58
C VAL A 311 -5.74 -8.10 -14.06
N ILE A 312 -6.77 -8.70 -13.49
CA ILE A 312 -6.86 -9.03 -12.07
C ILE A 312 -7.14 -10.53 -11.97
N ALA A 313 -6.20 -11.27 -11.43
CA ALA A 313 -6.28 -12.70 -11.25
C ALA A 313 -6.52 -13.02 -9.77
N THR A 314 -7.47 -13.89 -9.49
CA THR A 314 -7.96 -14.22 -8.13
C THR A 314 -8.12 -15.73 -7.94
N GLY A 315 -8.36 -16.15 -6.70
CA GLY A 315 -8.74 -17.53 -6.41
C GLY A 315 -7.58 -18.51 -6.52
N PHE A 316 -6.36 -18.07 -6.25
CA PHE A 316 -5.20 -18.95 -6.12
C PHE A 316 -5.38 -19.91 -4.95
N ASP A 317 -4.99 -21.19 -5.08
CA ASP A 317 -5.04 -22.14 -3.97
C ASP A 317 -4.15 -21.64 -2.83
N SER A 318 -4.60 -21.85 -1.59
CA SER A 318 -3.86 -21.43 -0.38
C SER A 318 -2.47 -22.05 -0.27
N ALA A 319 -2.22 -23.17 -0.94
CA ALA A 319 -0.90 -23.80 -1.06
C ALA A 319 0.10 -22.94 -1.84
N TYR A 320 -0.37 -22.17 -2.81
CA TYR A 320 0.48 -21.33 -3.68
C TYR A 320 1.19 -20.20 -2.93
N PHE A 321 0.56 -19.69 -1.86
CA PHE A 321 1.14 -18.63 -1.02
C PHE A 321 1.85 -19.19 0.22
N GLN A 322 1.64 -20.48 0.57
CA GLN A 322 2.32 -21.15 1.69
C GLN A 322 3.74 -21.60 1.34
N GLU A 323 4.02 -21.94 0.08
CA GLU A 323 5.38 -22.30 -0.35
C GLU A 323 6.38 -21.15 -0.22
N THR A 324 5.95 -19.90 -0.49
CA THR A 324 6.81 -18.72 -0.32
C THR A 324 7.04 -18.34 1.15
N GLU A 325 6.06 -18.59 2.03
CA GLU A 325 6.21 -18.34 3.49
C GLU A 325 7.07 -19.41 4.18
N THR A 326 7.05 -20.67 3.69
CA THR A 326 7.85 -21.76 4.26
C THR A 326 9.33 -21.68 3.86
N GLU A 327 9.67 -21.24 2.66
CA GLU A 327 11.06 -21.06 2.26
C GLU A 327 11.78 -19.94 3.03
N GLU A 328 11.07 -18.85 3.38
CA GLU A 328 11.65 -17.76 4.21
C GLU A 328 11.76 -18.16 5.70
N VAL A 329 10.89 -19.01 6.20
CA VAL A 329 10.92 -19.47 7.61
C VAL A 329 11.92 -20.62 7.81
N GLU A 330 12.14 -21.49 6.83
CA GLU A 330 13.17 -22.54 6.92
C GLU A 330 14.59 -22.00 6.83
N ALA A 331 14.81 -20.87 6.14
CA ALA A 331 16.12 -20.20 6.08
C ALA A 331 16.53 -19.57 7.43
N THR A 332 15.58 -19.31 8.35
CA THR A 332 15.84 -18.70 9.66
C THR A 332 15.77 -19.70 10.83
N ASN A 333 15.20 -20.89 10.63
CA ASN A 333 15.07 -21.93 11.65
C ASN A 333 15.90 -23.19 11.32
N THR A 334 17.19 -23.03 11.07
CA THR A 334 18.10 -24.17 11.24
C THR A 334 18.23 -24.40 12.75
N PRO A 335 17.71 -25.51 13.31
CA PRO A 335 17.95 -25.79 14.72
C PRO A 335 19.45 -25.98 14.87
N LEU A 336 20.08 -25.10 15.64
CA LEU A 336 21.43 -25.35 16.17
C LEU A 336 21.37 -26.72 16.84
N ASN A 337 22.02 -27.68 16.18
CA ASN A 337 22.02 -29.08 16.57
C ASN A 337 22.59 -29.18 17.98
N ASP A 338 21.81 -29.66 18.93
CA ASP A 338 22.11 -29.82 20.35
C ASP A 338 23.33 -30.72 20.65
N ARG A 339 24.05 -31.12 19.61
CA ARG A 339 25.24 -31.99 19.69
C ARG A 339 26.56 -31.20 19.75
N MET A 340 26.57 -29.87 19.55
CA MET A 340 27.83 -29.09 19.67
C MET A 340 27.99 -28.38 21.02
N THR A 341 27.01 -28.45 21.94
CA THR A 341 27.09 -27.79 23.22
C THR A 341 27.74 -28.61 24.34
N GLU A 342 27.90 -29.92 24.17
CA GLU A 342 28.54 -30.75 25.21
C GLU A 342 30.07 -30.91 25.04
N GLU A 343 30.63 -30.70 23.86
CA GLU A 343 32.09 -30.88 23.67
C GLU A 343 32.88 -29.55 23.81
N VAL A 344 32.25 -28.39 23.74
CA VAL A 344 32.97 -27.09 23.83
C VAL A 344 33.03 -26.58 25.28
N VAL A 345 32.17 -27.08 26.17
CA VAL A 345 32.13 -26.64 27.60
C VAL A 345 33.15 -27.36 28.48
N SER A 346 33.74 -28.47 28.02
CA SER A 346 34.66 -29.29 28.83
C SER A 346 36.13 -28.80 28.82
N HIS A 347 36.48 -27.76 28.06
CA HIS A 347 37.85 -27.25 27.97
C HIS A 347 38.02 -25.74 28.29
N VAL A 348 37.05 -25.11 28.91
CA VAL A 348 37.27 -23.78 29.51
C VAL A 348 37.50 -23.93 31.00
N ASP A 349 38.78 -24.00 31.35
CA ASP A 349 39.25 -23.99 32.73
C ASP A 349 38.95 -22.62 33.32
N MET A 350 37.86 -22.49 34.08
CA MET A 350 37.51 -21.26 34.79
C MET A 350 38.30 -21.19 36.12
N ASN A 351 39.58 -20.91 36.03
CA ASN A 351 40.34 -20.34 37.16
C ASN A 351 40.15 -18.81 37.15
N LEU A 352 39.07 -18.36 37.72
CA LEU A 352 38.89 -16.98 38.15
C LEU A 352 39.47 -16.84 39.54
N ASP A 353 40.76 -16.50 39.61
CA ASP A 353 41.37 -16.00 40.82
C ASP A 353 40.66 -14.70 41.28
N HIS A 354 39.95 -14.82 42.39
CA HIS A 354 39.37 -13.69 43.11
C HIS A 354 40.47 -12.90 43.83
N THR A 355 41.19 -12.04 43.11
CA THR A 355 41.91 -10.93 43.75
C THR A 355 42.13 -9.84 42.72
N GLU A 356 41.76 -8.62 43.12
CA GLU A 356 42.01 -7.34 42.42
C GLU A 356 41.02 -6.85 41.39
N SER A 357 39.84 -6.41 41.79
CA SER A 357 39.14 -5.26 41.18
C SER A 357 38.00 -4.70 42.05
N ALA A 358 38.30 -4.54 43.35
CA ALA A 358 37.42 -3.80 44.26
C ALA A 358 37.97 -2.40 44.61
N ALA A 359 38.61 -1.71 43.64
CA ALA A 359 39.21 -0.39 43.89
C ALA A 359 39.05 0.63 42.77
N ILE A 360 37.95 0.59 42.00
CA ILE A 360 37.70 1.60 40.95
C ILE A 360 36.34 2.32 41.09
N PHE A 361 35.59 2.10 42.15
CA PHE A 361 34.41 2.93 42.44
C PHE A 361 34.51 3.51 43.83
N ASN A 362 35.35 4.56 43.99
CA ASN A 362 35.23 5.51 45.08
C ASN A 362 34.33 6.67 44.65
N GLU A 363 33.24 6.87 45.36
CA GLU A 363 32.27 7.95 45.27
C GLU A 363 32.80 9.33 45.69
N GLU A 364 33.92 9.79 45.19
CA GLU A 364 34.42 11.15 45.53
C GLU A 364 35.02 11.87 44.30
N SER A 365 34.31 11.97 43.19
CA SER A 365 34.72 12.90 42.11
C SER A 365 33.59 13.31 41.15
N THR A 366 32.37 13.47 41.62
CA THR A 366 31.26 13.99 40.80
C THR A 366 30.92 15.48 41.02
N GLU A 367 31.76 16.22 41.71
CA GLU A 367 31.56 17.67 41.84
C GLU A 367 32.76 18.43 41.26
N ASN A 368 32.95 18.50 39.96
CA ASN A 368 33.77 19.58 39.35
C ASN A 368 33.97 19.44 37.80
N MET A 369 33.02 18.87 37.10
CA MET A 369 33.18 18.78 35.65
C MET A 369 32.44 19.88 34.86
N TRP A 370 31.83 20.86 35.57
CA TRP A 370 31.06 21.94 34.89
C TRP A 370 31.43 23.36 35.29
N SER A 371 32.53 23.58 36.04
CA SER A 371 32.95 24.89 36.49
C SER A 371 34.42 25.15 36.24
N GLN A 372 34.78 25.43 34.97
CA GLN A 372 35.80 26.43 34.58
C GLN A 372 35.81 26.57 33.07
N PRO A 373 35.64 27.78 32.48
CA PRO A 373 35.92 28.02 31.08
C PRO A 373 37.42 28.15 30.90
N ALA A 374 38.04 27.21 30.17
CA ALA A 374 39.38 27.40 29.66
C ALA A 374 39.34 28.44 28.54
N GLU A 375 39.99 29.55 28.74
CA GLU A 375 40.35 30.51 27.67
C GLU A 375 41.29 29.78 26.71
N GLN A 376 40.74 29.32 25.58
CA GLN A 376 41.49 28.96 24.41
C GLN A 376 41.30 30.07 23.38
N GLU A 377 42.39 30.69 22.97
CA GLU A 377 42.43 31.61 21.82
C GLU A 377 41.90 30.91 20.59
N GLU A 378 40.69 31.28 20.17
CA GLU A 378 40.06 30.78 18.96
C GLU A 378 40.76 31.42 17.75
N ASP A 379 41.50 30.59 16.99
CA ASP A 379 42.03 30.96 15.67
C ASP A 379 40.85 31.34 14.74
N GLU A 380 40.85 32.59 14.27
CA GLU A 380 39.76 33.19 13.43
C GLU A 380 39.56 32.46 12.08
N SER A 381 40.38 31.47 11.77
CA SER A 381 40.32 30.73 10.50
C SER A 381 39.22 29.67 10.44
N ASP A 382 38.77 29.11 11.59
CA ASP A 382 37.86 27.98 11.65
C ASP A 382 36.36 28.35 11.75
N THR A 383 36.03 29.63 11.81
CA THR A 383 34.63 30.05 11.88
C THR A 383 34.01 30.24 10.48
N PRO A 384 32.80 29.67 10.19
CA PRO A 384 32.12 29.84 8.91
C PRO A 384 31.87 31.30 8.54
N ALA A 385 31.99 31.62 7.26
CA ALA A 385 31.98 32.99 6.72
C ALA A 385 30.72 33.81 7.08
N PHE A 386 29.56 33.21 7.35
CA PHE A 386 28.32 33.89 7.72
C PHE A 386 28.35 34.38 9.20
N LEU A 387 29.05 33.70 10.09
CA LEU A 387 29.22 34.11 11.51
C LEU A 387 30.20 35.28 11.63
N ARG A 388 31.25 35.33 10.79
CA ARG A 388 32.18 36.46 10.69
C ARG A 388 31.48 37.76 10.29
N ARG A 389 30.50 37.68 9.36
CA ARG A 389 29.71 38.84 8.92
C ARG A 389 28.79 39.37 10.03
N ARG A 390 28.28 38.51 10.89
CA ARG A 390 27.39 38.88 12.01
C ARG A 390 28.14 39.60 13.15
N LYS A 391 29.34 39.15 13.48
CA LYS A 391 30.22 39.81 14.48
C LYS A 391 30.66 41.19 14.05
N LYS A 392 30.96 41.42 12.73
CA LYS A 392 31.31 42.73 12.20
C LYS A 392 30.12 43.72 12.15
N ARG A 393 28.87 43.23 12.10
CA ARG A 393 27.69 44.11 12.08
C ARG A 393 27.31 44.62 13.47
N ASN A 394 27.54 43.83 14.51
CA ASN A 394 27.29 44.24 15.89
C ASN A 394 28.36 45.22 16.44
N LYS A 395 29.59 45.13 15.96
CA LYS A 395 30.65 46.07 16.35
C LYS A 395 30.52 47.50 15.76
N LYS A 396 29.68 47.66 14.72
CA LYS A 396 29.39 48.99 14.09
C LYS A 396 28.16 49.70 14.68
N THR A 397 27.48 49.11 15.65
CA THR A 397 26.29 49.67 16.32
C THR A 397 26.60 50.13 17.75
N GLU A 398 27.85 49.96 18.21
CA GLU A 398 28.32 50.37 19.54
C GLU A 398 29.42 51.48 19.49
N GLU A 399 29.68 52.06 18.29
CA GLU A 399 30.36 53.33 18.09
C GLU A 399 29.33 54.34 17.47
#